data_f6b893461a4e7508562caadcc72425ef
#
_entry.id   f6b893461a4e7508562caadcc72425ef
#
_cell.length_a   1.000
_cell.length_b   1.000
_cell.length_c   1.000
_cell.angle_alpha   90.00
_cell.angle_beta   90.00
_cell.angle_gamma   90.00
#
_symmetry.space_group_name_H-M   'P 1'
#
loop_
_entity.id
_entity.type
_entity.pdbx_description
1 polymer ?
#
loop_
_entity_poly.entity_id
_entity_poly.type
_entity_poly.pdbx_seq_one_letter_code
_entity_poly.pdbx_strand_id
1 'polypeptide(L)'
;VKLLIALDVVERRPDSPPLRDALRRMLSASDDDVANELWDADGGPEIVTRTARRLALPAARPPEIVGRWGDTMLGIADVVATYRHVLEKAPAAWRDLILDALAAAPRHGSDGFDQYFGIPGVLPRPWAVKQGWSESPRDVVLHTSGLVGDGWRFVVVVLASFPVGTDWATAAAAVNDEVTALAPGL
;
A
#
# COMPACT_ATOMS: atom_id res chain seq x y z
N VAL A 1 4.14 1.98 -1.93
CA VAL A 1 5.18 1.36 -2.79
C VAL A 1 5.02 -0.17 -2.86
N LYS A 2 4.70 -0.90 -1.77
CA LYS A 2 4.61 -2.39 -1.76
C LYS A 2 3.66 -2.98 -2.81
N LEU A 3 2.56 -2.27 -3.16
CA LEU A 3 1.72 -2.66 -4.29
C LEU A 3 2.45 -2.54 -5.64
N LEU A 4 3.32 -1.53 -5.82
CA LEU A 4 4.12 -1.40 -7.04
C LEU A 4 5.14 -2.52 -7.13
N ILE A 5 5.80 -2.87 -6.01
CA ILE A 5 6.71 -4.02 -5.94
C ILE A 5 5.97 -5.30 -6.34
N ALA A 6 4.81 -5.57 -5.72
CA ALA A 6 4.03 -6.76 -6.03
C ALA A 6 3.65 -6.82 -7.51
N LEU A 7 3.15 -5.72 -8.09
CA LEU A 7 2.75 -5.67 -9.50
C LEU A 7 3.92 -5.81 -10.48
N ASP A 8 5.12 -5.33 -10.15
CA ASP A 8 6.30 -5.54 -10.97
C ASP A 8 6.78 -7.00 -10.93
N VAL A 9 6.81 -7.55 -9.73
CA VAL A 9 7.28 -8.93 -9.49
C VAL A 9 6.39 -9.96 -10.17
N VAL A 10 5.06 -9.84 -10.07
CA VAL A 10 4.13 -10.82 -10.66
C VAL A 10 4.15 -10.84 -12.19
N GLU A 11 4.65 -9.80 -12.83
CA GLU A 11 4.84 -9.79 -14.29
C GLU A 11 6.19 -10.38 -14.73
N ARG A 12 7.19 -10.29 -13.88
CA ARG A 12 8.57 -10.59 -14.23
C ARG A 12 9.04 -11.94 -13.75
N ARG A 13 8.46 -12.45 -12.68
CA ARG A 13 8.86 -13.72 -12.07
C ARG A 13 7.85 -14.83 -12.35
N PRO A 14 8.34 -16.06 -12.52
CA PRO A 14 7.45 -17.21 -12.63
C PRO A 14 6.65 -17.36 -11.33
N ASP A 15 5.40 -17.78 -11.49
CA ASP A 15 4.54 -18.12 -10.37
C ASP A 15 5.12 -19.30 -9.58
N SER A 16 5.21 -19.14 -8.28
CA SER A 16 5.71 -20.20 -7.38
C SER A 16 5.12 -20.05 -5.97
N PRO A 17 4.95 -21.14 -5.23
CA PRO A 17 4.46 -21.07 -3.85
C PRO A 17 5.28 -20.14 -2.94
N PRO A 18 6.63 -20.15 -2.94
CA PRO A 18 7.41 -19.22 -2.13
C PRO A 18 7.14 -17.74 -2.48
N LEU A 19 6.99 -17.42 -3.76
CA LEU A 19 6.67 -16.05 -4.18
C LEU A 19 5.28 -15.63 -3.72
N ARG A 20 4.30 -16.51 -3.84
CA ARG A 20 2.94 -16.25 -3.36
C ARG A 20 2.90 -15.98 -1.86
N ASP A 21 3.64 -16.75 -1.06
CA ASP A 21 3.70 -16.58 0.38
C ASP A 21 4.44 -15.30 0.77
N ALA A 22 5.52 -14.94 0.08
CA ALA A 22 6.22 -13.68 0.24
C ALA A 22 5.29 -12.48 -0.02
N LEU A 23 4.57 -12.49 -1.15
CA LEU A 23 3.63 -11.43 -1.50
C LEU A 23 2.49 -11.31 -0.48
N ARG A 24 1.94 -12.43 0.02
CA ARG A 24 0.92 -12.39 1.07
C ARG A 24 1.43 -11.70 2.33
N ARG A 25 2.61 -12.05 2.83
CA ARG A 25 3.20 -11.42 4.02
C ARG A 25 3.45 -9.94 3.81
N MET A 26 4.08 -9.57 2.69
CA MET A 26 4.39 -8.18 2.35
C MET A 26 3.12 -7.32 2.26
N LEU A 27 2.05 -7.83 1.66
CA LEU A 27 0.84 -7.06 1.45
C LEU A 27 -0.06 -7.01 2.68
N SER A 28 -0.24 -8.12 3.40
CA SER A 28 -1.12 -8.17 4.56
C SER A 28 -0.49 -7.57 5.81
N ALA A 29 0.69 -8.07 6.21
CA ALA A 29 1.37 -7.64 7.43
C ALA A 29 2.42 -6.53 7.20
N SER A 30 2.50 -6.00 5.99
CA SER A 30 3.49 -4.97 5.63
C SER A 30 4.95 -5.39 5.87
N ASP A 31 5.28 -6.67 5.63
CA ASP A 31 6.59 -7.25 5.90
C ASP A 31 7.69 -6.51 5.10
N ASP A 32 8.56 -5.79 5.83
CA ASP A 32 9.62 -4.97 5.26
C ASP A 32 10.80 -5.82 4.78
N ASP A 33 11.07 -6.95 5.43
CA ASP A 33 12.16 -7.85 5.02
C ASP A 33 11.86 -8.43 3.63
N VAL A 34 10.63 -8.84 3.40
CA VAL A 34 10.19 -9.27 2.06
C VAL A 34 10.26 -8.12 1.06
N ALA A 35 9.84 -6.92 1.45
CA ALA A 35 9.93 -5.76 0.56
C ALA A 35 11.38 -5.45 0.18
N ASN A 36 12.32 -5.50 1.13
CA ASN A 36 13.75 -5.32 0.89
C ASN A 36 14.29 -6.38 -0.07
N GLU A 37 14.00 -7.66 0.19
CA GLU A 37 14.45 -8.77 -0.66
C GLU A 37 13.97 -8.62 -2.11
N LEU A 38 12.68 -8.34 -2.31
CA LEU A 38 12.12 -8.16 -3.64
C LEU A 38 12.63 -6.90 -4.33
N TRP A 39 12.78 -5.80 -3.58
CA TRP A 39 13.34 -4.55 -4.08
C TRP A 39 14.76 -4.73 -4.61
N ASP A 40 15.64 -5.34 -3.82
CA ASP A 40 17.03 -5.53 -4.19
C ASP A 40 17.17 -6.49 -5.38
N ALA A 41 16.39 -7.56 -5.39
CA ALA A 41 16.45 -8.58 -6.43
C ALA A 41 15.87 -8.14 -7.79
N ASP A 42 14.91 -7.18 -7.80
CA ASP A 42 14.22 -6.77 -9.04
C ASP A 42 14.66 -5.39 -9.56
N GLY A 43 15.75 -4.84 -9.03
CA GLY A 43 16.41 -3.63 -9.55
C GLY A 43 16.02 -2.33 -8.85
N GLY A 44 15.45 -2.41 -7.64
CA GLY A 44 15.26 -1.24 -6.80
C GLY A 44 14.37 -0.15 -7.43
N PRO A 45 14.90 1.08 -7.62
CA PRO A 45 14.14 2.21 -8.18
C PRO A 45 13.51 1.96 -9.55
N GLU A 46 14.07 1.04 -10.35
CA GLU A 46 13.52 0.66 -11.65
C GLU A 46 12.16 0.00 -11.53
N ILE A 47 11.85 -0.67 -10.41
CA ILE A 47 10.50 -1.18 -10.11
C ILE A 47 9.48 -0.05 -10.23
N VAL A 48 9.76 1.09 -9.58
CA VAL A 48 8.86 2.25 -9.62
C VAL A 48 8.76 2.82 -11.02
N THR A 49 9.90 3.00 -11.69
CA THR A 49 9.96 3.56 -13.05
C THR A 49 9.18 2.71 -14.06
N ARG A 50 9.38 1.39 -14.03
CA ARG A 50 8.67 0.45 -14.93
C ARG A 50 7.18 0.43 -14.66
N THR A 51 6.80 0.31 -13.38
CA THR A 51 5.39 0.24 -12.98
C THR A 51 4.69 1.57 -13.27
N ALA A 52 5.32 2.71 -12.96
CA ALA A 52 4.77 4.03 -13.26
C ALA A 52 4.49 4.22 -14.76
N ARG A 53 5.43 3.80 -15.62
CA ARG A 53 5.24 3.87 -17.07
C ARG A 53 4.08 2.97 -17.53
N ARG A 54 4.03 1.74 -17.04
CA ARG A 54 3.01 0.75 -17.40
C ARG A 54 1.61 1.16 -16.97
N LEU A 55 1.47 1.68 -15.76
CA LEU A 55 0.19 2.08 -15.19
C LEU A 55 -0.17 3.54 -15.47
N ALA A 56 0.70 4.28 -16.16
CA ALA A 56 0.56 5.72 -16.41
C ALA A 56 0.37 6.53 -15.12
N LEU A 57 1.32 6.40 -14.18
CA LEU A 57 1.32 7.10 -12.89
C LEU A 57 2.14 8.40 -12.98
N PRO A 58 1.52 9.56 -13.23
CA PRO A 58 2.25 10.79 -13.58
C PRO A 58 3.02 11.40 -12.41
N ALA A 59 2.60 11.18 -11.18
CA ALA A 59 3.26 11.73 -9.99
C ALA A 59 4.25 10.74 -9.35
N ALA A 60 4.27 9.47 -9.77
CA ALA A 60 5.17 8.47 -9.21
C ALA A 60 6.65 8.83 -9.48
N ARG A 61 7.46 8.84 -8.42
CA ARG A 61 8.90 9.06 -8.48
C ARG A 61 9.62 8.03 -7.61
N PRO A 62 10.67 7.41 -8.11
CA PRO A 62 11.51 6.54 -7.29
C PRO A 62 12.17 7.35 -6.16
N PRO A 63 12.62 6.69 -5.08
CA PRO A 63 13.33 7.35 -4.00
C PRO A 63 14.68 7.90 -4.49
N GLU A 64 15.13 9.01 -3.92
CA GLU A 64 16.45 9.58 -4.21
C GLU A 64 17.58 8.66 -3.71
N ILE A 65 17.36 7.98 -2.59
CA ILE A 65 18.32 7.02 -2.01
C ILE A 65 17.84 5.61 -2.35
N VAL A 66 18.62 4.87 -3.11
CA VAL A 66 18.27 3.58 -3.72
C VAL A 66 17.67 2.57 -2.73
N GLY A 67 18.23 2.43 -1.53
CA GLY A 67 17.74 1.49 -0.51
C GLY A 67 16.51 1.96 0.28
N ARG A 68 16.01 3.18 0.03
CA ARG A 68 14.90 3.75 0.79
C ARG A 68 13.59 3.70 0.00
N TRP A 69 13.16 2.51 -0.36
CA TRP A 69 11.91 2.32 -1.12
C TRP A 69 10.69 2.98 -0.47
N GLY A 70 10.67 3.14 0.85
CA GLY A 70 9.61 3.84 1.59
C GLY A 70 9.46 5.31 1.18
N ASP A 71 10.53 5.94 0.69
CA ASP A 71 10.53 7.33 0.22
C ASP A 71 10.01 7.47 -1.23
N THR A 72 9.48 6.40 -1.83
CA THR A 72 8.81 6.47 -3.14
C THR A 72 7.64 7.45 -3.09
N MET A 73 7.64 8.44 -3.96
CA MET A 73 6.56 9.42 -4.06
C MET A 73 5.44 8.90 -4.94
N LEU A 74 4.21 9.03 -4.47
CA LEU A 74 2.98 8.71 -5.18
C LEU A 74 1.92 9.78 -4.89
N GLY A 75 1.21 10.22 -5.92
CA GLY A 75 0.01 11.04 -5.74
C GLY A 75 -1.24 10.18 -5.48
N ILE A 76 -2.31 10.81 -4.97
CA ILE A 76 -3.60 10.13 -4.76
C ILE A 76 -4.08 9.44 -6.03
N ALA A 77 -4.01 10.12 -7.18
CA ALA A 77 -4.42 9.57 -8.47
C ALA A 77 -3.59 8.32 -8.87
N ASP A 78 -2.29 8.29 -8.53
CA ASP A 78 -1.44 7.14 -8.81
C ASP A 78 -1.86 5.92 -7.96
N VAL A 79 -2.19 6.16 -6.69
CA VAL A 79 -2.67 5.09 -5.80
C VAL A 79 -4.01 4.54 -6.29
N VAL A 80 -4.95 5.42 -6.67
CA VAL A 80 -6.24 5.02 -7.27
C VAL A 80 -6.02 4.20 -8.55
N ALA A 81 -5.15 4.67 -9.46
CA ALA A 81 -4.84 3.96 -10.71
C ALA A 81 -4.21 2.59 -10.44
N THR A 82 -3.39 2.47 -9.39
CA THR A 82 -2.79 1.20 -8.97
C THR A 82 -3.85 0.19 -8.54
N TYR A 83 -4.80 0.58 -7.69
CA TYR A 83 -5.93 -0.30 -7.30
C TYR A 83 -6.81 -0.67 -8.47
N ARG A 84 -7.12 0.27 -9.35
CA ARG A 84 -7.90 -0.01 -10.57
C ARG A 84 -7.17 -1.00 -11.47
N HIS A 85 -5.85 -0.90 -11.62
CA HIS A 85 -5.07 -1.87 -12.37
C HIS A 85 -5.18 -3.28 -11.76
N VAL A 86 -5.10 -3.40 -10.43
CA VAL A 86 -5.30 -4.69 -9.74
C VAL A 86 -6.66 -5.29 -10.10
N LEU A 87 -7.73 -4.49 -10.04
CA LEU A 87 -9.10 -4.96 -10.30
C LEU A 87 -9.35 -5.32 -11.75
N GLU A 88 -8.88 -4.49 -12.68
CA GLU A 88 -9.31 -4.51 -14.07
C GLU A 88 -8.32 -5.21 -15.03
N LYS A 89 -7.02 -5.23 -14.68
CA LYS A 89 -5.95 -5.62 -15.60
C LYS A 89 -5.06 -6.74 -15.12
N ALA A 90 -4.90 -6.90 -13.78
CA ALA A 90 -4.06 -7.97 -13.27
C ALA A 90 -4.61 -9.36 -13.65
N PRO A 91 -3.74 -10.33 -13.99
CA PRO A 91 -4.18 -11.71 -14.22
C PRO A 91 -4.96 -12.24 -13.00
N ALA A 92 -6.06 -12.98 -13.25
CA ALA A 92 -7.01 -13.36 -12.21
C ALA A 92 -6.35 -13.99 -10.97
N ALA A 93 -5.42 -14.92 -11.16
CA ALA A 93 -4.74 -15.59 -10.05
C ALA A 93 -3.91 -14.65 -9.16
N TRP A 94 -3.32 -13.59 -9.74
CA TRP A 94 -2.57 -12.58 -9.02
C TRP A 94 -3.48 -11.50 -8.41
N ARG A 95 -4.50 -11.09 -9.15
CA ARG A 95 -5.55 -10.21 -8.62
C ARG A 95 -6.13 -10.78 -7.34
N ASP A 96 -6.58 -12.04 -7.39
CA ASP A 96 -7.23 -12.70 -6.26
C ASP A 96 -6.26 -12.83 -5.08
N LEU A 97 -4.99 -13.21 -5.32
CA LEU A 97 -3.95 -13.25 -4.28
C LEU A 97 -3.74 -11.88 -3.63
N ILE A 98 -3.62 -10.81 -4.44
CA ILE A 98 -3.40 -9.45 -3.93
C ILE A 98 -4.60 -9.00 -3.09
N LEU A 99 -5.82 -9.17 -3.61
CA LEU A 99 -7.04 -8.78 -2.91
C LEU A 99 -7.22 -9.55 -1.60
N ASP A 100 -7.01 -10.87 -1.61
CA ASP A 100 -7.08 -11.71 -0.42
C ASP A 100 -6.05 -11.30 0.65
N ALA A 101 -4.82 -11.00 0.22
CA ALA A 101 -3.78 -10.52 1.13
C ALA A 101 -4.13 -9.18 1.78
N LEU A 102 -4.63 -8.23 1.00
CA LEU A 102 -5.06 -6.91 1.49
C LEU A 102 -6.30 -7.01 2.41
N ALA A 103 -7.24 -7.89 2.09
CA ALA A 103 -8.43 -8.13 2.93
C ALA A 103 -8.09 -8.87 4.23
N ALA A 104 -7.01 -9.64 4.24
CA ALA A 104 -6.52 -10.38 5.41
C ALA A 104 -5.56 -9.56 6.29
N ALA A 105 -5.44 -8.24 6.10
CA ALA A 105 -4.55 -7.41 6.90
C ALA A 105 -4.81 -7.62 8.41
N PRO A 106 -3.80 -8.10 9.18
CA PRO A 106 -3.93 -8.26 10.63
C PRO A 106 -3.87 -6.89 11.31
N ARG A 107 -4.27 -6.85 12.58
CA ARG A 107 -4.21 -5.61 13.36
C ARG A 107 -2.78 -5.08 13.49
N HIS A 108 -1.79 -5.96 13.68
CA HIS A 108 -0.40 -5.55 13.80
C HIS A 108 0.40 -5.96 12.57
N GLY A 109 1.18 -5.00 12.05
CA GLY A 109 2.18 -5.25 11.04
C GLY A 109 3.30 -6.19 11.54
N SER A 110 4.18 -6.61 10.63
CA SER A 110 5.31 -7.49 11.00
C SER A 110 6.29 -6.83 11.97
N ASP A 111 6.33 -5.50 12.01
CA ASP A 111 7.09 -4.68 12.97
C ASP A 111 6.36 -4.40 14.30
N GLY A 112 5.12 -4.91 14.45
CA GLY A 112 4.27 -4.69 15.61
C GLY A 112 3.43 -3.42 15.58
N PHE A 113 3.53 -2.58 14.54
CA PHE A 113 2.73 -1.35 14.42
C PHE A 113 1.23 -1.67 14.30
N ASP A 114 0.38 -0.96 15.05
CA ASP A 114 -1.09 -1.08 14.92
C ASP A 114 -1.55 -0.42 13.62
N GLN A 115 -1.83 -1.23 12.61
CA GLN A 115 -2.27 -0.76 11.29
C GLN A 115 -3.79 -0.60 11.17
N TYR A 116 -4.53 -0.71 12.28
CA TYR A 116 -5.98 -0.46 12.30
C TYR A 116 -6.31 1.00 12.57
N PHE A 117 -5.86 1.86 11.66
CA PHE A 117 -6.20 3.28 11.54
C PHE A 117 -6.78 3.57 10.15
N GLY A 118 -7.44 4.69 9.98
CA GLY A 118 -8.08 5.06 8.72
C GLY A 118 -9.17 4.06 8.33
N ILE A 119 -9.09 3.44 7.16
CA ILE A 119 -10.11 2.54 6.65
C ILE A 119 -10.45 1.44 7.68
N PRO A 120 -9.53 0.58 8.15
CA PRO A 120 -9.88 -0.49 9.09
C PRO A 120 -10.21 0.02 10.50
N GLY A 121 -9.84 1.24 10.84
CA GLY A 121 -10.16 1.88 12.11
C GLY A 121 -11.57 2.45 12.18
N VAL A 122 -12.14 2.81 11.01
CA VAL A 122 -13.40 3.55 10.91
C VAL A 122 -14.50 2.77 10.20
N LEU A 123 -14.16 2.11 9.09
CA LEU A 123 -15.16 1.49 8.23
C LEU A 123 -15.39 0.01 8.56
N PRO A 124 -16.64 -0.47 8.48
CA PRO A 124 -16.90 -1.90 8.58
C PRO A 124 -16.34 -2.65 7.38
N ARG A 125 -16.12 -3.95 7.53
CA ARG A 125 -15.83 -4.85 6.40
C ARG A 125 -17.04 -4.92 5.45
N PRO A 126 -16.86 -5.21 4.15
CA PRO A 126 -15.59 -5.63 3.54
C PRO A 126 -14.67 -4.46 3.14
N TRP A 127 -13.39 -4.63 3.43
CA TRP A 127 -12.32 -3.79 2.92
C TRP A 127 -11.05 -4.62 2.61
N ALA A 128 -10.24 -4.14 1.68
CA ALA A 128 -8.93 -4.67 1.33
C ALA A 128 -7.94 -3.52 1.33
N VAL A 129 -7.04 -3.45 2.33
CA VAL A 129 -6.26 -2.25 2.63
C VAL A 129 -4.77 -2.45 2.53
N LYS A 130 -4.06 -1.38 2.15
CA LYS A 130 -2.63 -1.25 2.35
C LYS A 130 -2.33 0.04 3.09
N GLN A 131 -1.82 -0.12 4.27
CA GLN A 131 -1.41 0.96 5.14
C GLN A 131 0.06 1.34 4.88
N GLY A 132 0.42 2.57 5.23
CA GLY A 132 1.78 3.06 5.20
C GLY A 132 2.06 3.96 6.41
N TRP A 133 3.20 3.76 7.05
CA TRP A 133 3.67 4.55 8.17
C TRP A 133 5.18 4.69 8.11
N SER A 134 5.67 5.84 8.47
CA SER A 134 7.11 6.09 8.66
C SER A 134 7.33 7.34 9.49
N GLU A 135 8.46 7.39 10.19
CA GLU A 135 8.97 8.57 10.85
C GLU A 135 10.33 8.92 10.28
N SER A 136 10.53 10.17 9.95
CA SER A 136 11.76 10.71 9.41
C SER A 136 12.17 11.98 10.16
N PRO A 137 13.41 12.50 9.97
CA PRO A 137 13.77 13.81 10.50
C PRO A 137 12.98 14.98 9.91
N ARG A 138 12.12 14.75 8.92
CA ARG A 138 11.32 15.78 8.24
C ARG A 138 9.86 15.76 8.67
N ASP A 139 9.31 14.56 8.90
CA ASP A 139 7.88 14.36 9.11
C ASP A 139 7.56 13.01 9.74
N VAL A 140 6.32 12.90 10.20
CA VAL A 140 5.64 11.64 10.53
C VAL A 140 4.60 11.40 9.44
N VAL A 141 4.66 10.25 8.79
CA VAL A 141 3.77 9.90 7.67
C VAL A 141 2.85 8.77 8.06
N LEU A 142 1.55 8.96 7.79
CA LEU A 142 0.55 7.93 8.03
C LEU A 142 -0.47 7.90 6.88
N HIS A 143 -0.50 6.80 6.13
CA HIS A 143 -1.34 6.65 4.95
C HIS A 143 -2.29 5.47 5.08
N THR A 144 -3.54 5.65 4.70
CA THR A 144 -4.49 4.56 4.50
C THR A 144 -4.98 4.55 3.06
N SER A 145 -4.99 3.39 2.46
CA SER A 145 -5.54 3.23 1.11
C SER A 145 -6.15 1.84 0.95
N GLY A 146 -7.21 1.72 0.18
CA GLY A 146 -7.85 0.43 -0.01
C GLY A 146 -9.10 0.46 -0.86
N LEU A 147 -9.63 -0.73 -1.03
CA LEU A 147 -10.91 -1.02 -1.65
C LEU A 147 -11.95 -1.22 -0.56
N VAL A 148 -13.14 -0.67 -0.73
CA VAL A 148 -14.21 -0.66 0.27
C VAL A 148 -15.54 -1.01 -0.39
N GLY A 149 -16.40 -1.68 0.40
CA GLY A 149 -17.75 -2.04 0.00
C GLY A 149 -17.85 -3.32 -0.84
N ASP A 150 -19.06 -3.83 -0.96
CA ASP A 150 -19.35 -5.04 -1.69
C ASP A 150 -18.91 -4.91 -3.16
N GLY A 151 -18.20 -5.94 -3.65
CA GLY A 151 -17.65 -5.95 -5.00
C GLY A 151 -16.54 -4.90 -5.23
N TRP A 152 -15.92 -4.39 -4.17
CA TRP A 152 -14.84 -3.39 -4.23
C TRP A 152 -15.27 -2.10 -4.94
N ARG A 153 -16.44 -1.61 -4.56
CA ARG A 153 -17.12 -0.49 -5.24
C ARG A 153 -16.33 0.82 -5.18
N PHE A 154 -15.60 1.06 -4.11
CA PHE A 154 -14.88 2.30 -3.89
C PHE A 154 -13.38 2.06 -3.71
N VAL A 155 -12.58 3.00 -4.19
CA VAL A 155 -11.16 3.15 -3.83
C VAL A 155 -11.06 4.34 -2.90
N VAL A 156 -10.64 4.12 -1.66
CA VAL A 156 -10.43 5.17 -0.65
C VAL A 156 -8.93 5.37 -0.45
N VAL A 157 -8.48 6.63 -0.47
CA VAL A 157 -7.07 6.99 -0.29
C VAL A 157 -6.98 8.25 0.56
N VAL A 158 -6.26 8.15 1.68
CA VAL A 158 -5.83 9.29 2.50
C VAL A 158 -4.32 9.24 2.65
N LEU A 159 -3.64 10.27 2.17
CA LEU A 159 -2.19 10.45 2.31
C LEU A 159 -1.96 11.62 3.27
N ALA A 160 -1.36 11.37 4.42
CA ALA A 160 -1.15 12.36 5.46
C ALA A 160 0.32 12.44 5.88
N SER A 161 0.80 13.66 6.08
CA SER A 161 2.11 13.98 6.63
C SER A 161 1.93 14.98 7.77
N PHE A 162 2.63 14.77 8.86
CA PHE A 162 2.52 15.53 10.10
C PHE A 162 3.89 16.09 10.50
N PRO A 163 3.92 17.18 11.27
CA PRO A 163 5.18 17.70 11.83
C PRO A 163 5.96 16.64 12.60
N VAL A 164 7.28 16.76 12.57
CA VAL A 164 8.18 15.92 13.38
C VAL A 164 7.76 15.96 14.85
N GLY A 165 7.75 14.79 15.50
CA GLY A 165 7.36 14.65 16.88
C GLY A 165 5.85 14.53 17.11
N THR A 166 5.04 14.52 16.07
CA THR A 166 3.61 14.14 16.20
C THR A 166 3.55 12.67 16.64
N ASP A 167 2.90 12.40 17.75
CA ASP A 167 2.71 11.02 18.20
C ASP A 167 1.74 10.23 17.31
N TRP A 168 1.90 8.91 17.29
CA TRP A 168 1.14 8.03 16.42
C TRP A 168 -0.37 8.03 16.70
N ALA A 169 -0.78 8.27 17.95
CA ALA A 169 -2.19 8.30 18.32
C ALA A 169 -2.86 9.56 17.74
N THR A 170 -2.19 10.70 17.82
CA THR A 170 -2.65 11.96 17.22
C THR A 170 -2.73 11.85 15.69
N ALA A 171 -1.70 11.29 15.05
CA ALA A 171 -1.70 11.09 13.60
C ALA A 171 -2.82 10.13 13.17
N ALA A 172 -3.02 9.02 13.89
CA ALA A 172 -4.08 8.05 13.61
C ALA A 172 -5.47 8.66 13.78
N ALA A 173 -5.69 9.47 14.83
CA ALA A 173 -6.95 10.18 15.03
C ALA A 173 -7.29 11.09 13.85
N ALA A 174 -6.32 11.89 13.38
CA ALA A 174 -6.52 12.77 12.23
C ALA A 174 -6.86 11.99 10.95
N VAL A 175 -6.17 10.88 10.68
CA VAL A 175 -6.48 10.02 9.52
C VAL A 175 -7.86 9.35 9.66
N ASN A 176 -8.26 8.97 10.88
CA ASN A 176 -9.60 8.44 11.15
C ASN A 176 -10.69 9.49 10.89
N ASP A 177 -10.47 10.74 11.30
CA ASP A 177 -11.41 11.85 11.05
C ASP A 177 -11.63 12.07 9.56
N GLU A 178 -10.56 12.04 8.75
CA GLU A 178 -10.66 12.16 7.29
C GLU A 178 -11.47 11.01 6.66
N VAL A 179 -11.23 9.76 7.09
CA VAL A 179 -12.01 8.62 6.60
C VAL A 179 -13.47 8.70 7.07
N THR A 180 -13.71 9.19 8.29
CA THR A 180 -15.08 9.42 8.81
C THR A 180 -15.82 10.45 7.97
N ALA A 181 -15.15 11.52 7.55
CA ALA A 181 -15.75 12.53 6.68
C ALA A 181 -16.11 11.98 5.29
N LEU A 182 -15.37 10.99 4.78
CA LEU A 182 -15.64 10.33 3.50
C LEU A 182 -16.78 9.29 3.61
N ALA A 183 -16.99 8.69 4.78
CA ALA A 183 -17.91 7.55 4.99
C ALA A 183 -19.34 7.75 4.45
N PRO A 184 -19.98 8.95 4.55
CA PRO A 184 -21.33 9.15 4.02
C PRO A 184 -21.46 9.00 2.50
N GLY A 185 -20.35 9.02 1.76
CA GLY A 185 -20.30 8.87 0.30
C GLY A 185 -19.96 7.45 -0.19
N LEU A 186 -19.73 6.49 0.73
CA LEU A 186 -19.25 5.14 0.43
C LEU A 186 -20.39 4.10 0.39
#